data_466c9ab12a0ded853acbf0fc2bd4f807
#
_entry.id   466c9ab12a0ded853acbf0fc2bd4f807
#
_cell.length_a   1.000
_cell.length_b   1.000
_cell.length_c   1.000
_cell.angle_alpha   90.00
_cell.angle_beta   90.00
_cell.angle_gamma   90.00
#
_symmetry.space_group_name_H-M   'P 1'
#
loop_
_entity.id
_entity.type
_entity.pdbx_description
1 polymer ?
#
loop_
_entity_poly.entity_id
_entity_poly.type
_entity_poly.pdbx_seq_one_letter_code
_entity_poly.pdbx_strand_id
1 'polypeptide(L)'
;MTTLLVTASGMVTAAGFNARSTCAAIRAGVSGIQVDNLWDPEAGEYLPLGRPRTLQWWEGAEMLAELAAPAISECLKTISTIPPQNVPIFLLLSHPTRPHREQNLEEEVVQGLEHRLKSRLPSGSQCISRGRTGIMHALSQATLLFQNR
;
A
#
# COMPACT_ATOMS: atom_id res chain seq x y z
N MET A 1 20.84 -0.11 21.18
CA MET A 1 20.24 0.62 20.04
C MET A 1 19.73 -0.46 19.06
N THR A 2 18.43 -0.54 18.80
CA THR A 2 17.86 -1.57 17.92
C THR A 2 17.95 -1.08 16.47
N THR A 3 18.62 -1.85 15.60
CA THR A 3 18.72 -1.53 14.17
C THR A 3 17.63 -2.29 13.42
N LEU A 4 16.83 -1.60 12.63
CA LEU A 4 15.88 -2.21 11.71
C LEU A 4 16.49 -2.35 10.32
N LEU A 5 16.31 -3.51 9.70
CA LEU A 5 16.78 -3.79 8.35
C LEU A 5 15.57 -3.98 7.41
N VAL A 6 15.63 -3.37 6.25
CA VAL A 6 14.68 -3.63 5.17
C VAL A 6 15.19 -4.82 4.37
N THR A 7 14.48 -5.95 4.43
CA THR A 7 14.88 -7.21 3.80
C THR A 7 14.13 -7.51 2.51
N ALA A 8 12.96 -6.90 2.31
CA ALA A 8 12.14 -7.09 1.12
C ALA A 8 11.39 -5.81 0.79
N SER A 9 11.01 -5.65 -0.47
CA SER A 9 10.13 -4.58 -0.93
C SER A 9 9.14 -5.12 -1.94
N GLY A 10 7.95 -4.55 -1.97
CA GLY A 10 6.92 -4.80 -2.97
C GLY A 10 6.28 -3.48 -3.35
N MET A 11 5.87 -3.34 -4.61
CA MET A 11 5.44 -2.05 -5.12
C MET A 11 4.44 -2.20 -6.25
N VAL A 12 3.36 -1.43 -6.20
CA VAL A 12 2.43 -1.22 -7.32
C VAL A 12 2.32 0.27 -7.57
N THR A 13 2.61 0.70 -8.79
CA THR A 13 2.58 2.10 -9.18
C THR A 13 2.01 2.26 -10.60
N ALA A 14 1.77 3.49 -11.02
CA ALA A 14 1.40 3.79 -12.39
C ALA A 14 2.46 3.35 -13.43
N ALA A 15 3.72 3.20 -13.00
CA ALA A 15 4.83 2.83 -13.86
C ALA A 15 5.16 1.32 -13.85
N GLY A 16 4.56 0.53 -12.92
CA GLY A 16 4.79 -0.90 -12.84
C GLY A 16 4.01 -1.59 -11.73
N PHE A 17 3.75 -2.90 -11.91
CA PHE A 17 2.96 -3.73 -10.97
C PHE A 17 3.81 -4.55 -10.00
N ASN A 18 5.10 -4.29 -9.94
CA ASN A 18 6.03 -4.85 -8.95
C ASN A 18 7.24 -3.92 -8.79
N ALA A 19 8.05 -4.13 -7.75
CA ALA A 19 9.21 -3.30 -7.46
C ALA A 19 10.23 -3.28 -8.62
N ARG A 20 10.47 -4.43 -9.26
CA ARG A 20 11.42 -4.55 -10.37
C ARG A 20 11.01 -3.70 -11.57
N SER A 21 9.76 -3.82 -12.03
CA SER A 21 9.25 -3.05 -13.18
C SER A 21 9.18 -1.55 -12.87
N THR A 22 8.71 -1.18 -11.67
CA THR A 22 8.66 0.22 -11.23
C THR A 22 10.05 0.85 -11.18
N CYS A 23 11.03 0.18 -10.58
CA CYS A 23 12.41 0.68 -10.53
C CYS A 23 13.06 0.74 -11.93
N ALA A 24 12.74 -0.19 -12.84
CA ALA A 24 13.21 -0.14 -14.21
C ALA A 24 12.61 1.05 -14.95
N ALA A 25 11.32 1.31 -14.82
CA ALA A 25 10.64 2.46 -15.41
C ALA A 25 11.22 3.79 -14.90
N ILE A 26 11.43 3.92 -13.58
CA ILE A 26 12.06 5.12 -13.00
C ILE A 26 13.47 5.35 -13.58
N ARG A 27 14.30 4.31 -13.67
CA ARG A 27 15.64 4.43 -14.27
C ARG A 27 15.61 4.79 -15.76
N ALA A 28 14.56 4.37 -16.47
CA ALA A 28 14.35 4.70 -17.88
C ALA A 28 13.67 6.07 -18.10
N GLY A 29 13.35 6.82 -17.04
CA GLY A 29 12.63 8.09 -17.14
C GLY A 29 11.14 7.94 -17.49
N VAL A 30 10.57 6.74 -17.37
CA VAL A 30 9.15 6.48 -17.64
C VAL A 30 8.34 6.83 -16.39
N SER A 31 7.43 7.80 -16.48
CA SER A 31 6.67 8.28 -15.33
C SER A 31 5.34 7.55 -15.11
N GLY A 32 4.74 6.96 -16.11
CA GLY A 32 3.39 6.38 -16.01
C GLY A 32 2.27 7.41 -15.76
N ILE A 33 2.59 8.71 -15.69
CA ILE A 33 1.60 9.79 -15.59
C ILE A 33 1.01 10.02 -16.97
N GLN A 34 -0.32 10.06 -17.05
CA GLN A 34 -1.07 10.28 -18.29
C GLN A 34 -2.26 11.18 -18.03
N VAL A 35 -2.71 11.88 -19.07
CA VAL A 35 -3.99 12.61 -19.01
C VAL A 35 -5.10 11.58 -18.81
N ASP A 36 -5.88 11.74 -17.75
CA ASP A 36 -6.98 10.85 -17.38
C ASP A 36 -8.32 11.55 -17.62
N ASN A 37 -9.43 10.83 -17.39
CA ASN A 37 -10.80 11.34 -17.54
C ASN A 37 -11.27 12.24 -16.39
N LEU A 38 -10.37 12.66 -15.50
CA LEU A 38 -10.70 13.57 -14.42
C LEU A 38 -10.59 15.01 -14.91
N TRP A 39 -11.75 15.66 -15.08
CA TRP A 39 -11.84 17.05 -15.49
C TRP A 39 -11.67 18.00 -14.31
N ASP A 40 -10.81 18.99 -14.45
CA ASP A 40 -10.69 20.11 -13.52
C ASP A 40 -11.50 21.30 -14.04
N PRO A 41 -12.63 21.63 -13.39
CA PRO A 41 -13.48 22.74 -13.84
C PRO A 41 -12.83 24.12 -13.60
N GLU A 42 -11.90 24.24 -12.65
CA GLU A 42 -11.21 25.52 -12.39
C GLU A 42 -10.10 25.78 -13.41
N ALA A 43 -9.34 24.74 -13.75
CA ALA A 43 -8.28 24.84 -14.75
C ALA A 43 -8.81 24.72 -16.19
N GLY A 44 -10.01 24.16 -16.40
CA GLY A 44 -10.59 23.93 -17.71
C GLY A 44 -9.87 22.85 -18.53
N GLU A 45 -9.24 21.88 -17.87
CA GLU A 45 -8.47 20.81 -18.53
C GLU A 45 -8.60 19.47 -17.81
N TYR A 46 -8.19 18.39 -18.50
CA TYR A 46 -8.08 17.07 -17.90
C TYR A 46 -6.78 16.94 -17.10
N LEU A 47 -6.89 16.42 -15.87
CA LEU A 47 -5.73 16.27 -14.98
C LEU A 47 -4.82 15.14 -15.41
N PRO A 48 -3.48 15.36 -15.44
CA PRO A 48 -2.51 14.28 -15.58
C PRO A 48 -2.40 13.52 -14.26
N LEU A 49 -2.71 12.22 -14.28
CA LEU A 49 -2.71 11.34 -13.11
C LEU A 49 -1.77 10.15 -13.27
N GLY A 50 -1.13 9.79 -12.18
CA GLY A 50 -0.36 8.55 -12.05
C GLY A 50 -1.27 7.40 -11.58
N ARG A 51 -2.07 6.85 -12.49
CA ARG A 51 -3.05 5.79 -12.17
C ARG A 51 -2.55 4.43 -12.66
N PRO A 52 -2.43 3.42 -11.78
CA PRO A 52 -2.12 2.06 -12.21
C PRO A 52 -3.21 1.53 -13.16
N ARG A 53 -2.80 0.88 -14.26
CA ARG A 53 -3.72 0.29 -15.24
C ARG A 53 -4.15 -1.10 -14.77
N THR A 54 -5.16 -1.16 -13.91
CA THR A 54 -5.80 -2.41 -13.49
C THR A 54 -6.80 -2.87 -14.54
N LEU A 55 -7.03 -4.19 -14.62
CA LEU A 55 -8.02 -4.76 -15.55
C LEU A 55 -9.44 -4.28 -15.24
N GLN A 56 -9.74 -4.07 -13.96
CA GLN A 56 -10.98 -3.50 -13.47
C GLN A 56 -10.67 -2.27 -12.63
N TRP A 57 -11.45 -1.22 -12.85
CA TRP A 57 -11.34 -0.03 -12.01
C TRP A 57 -12.12 -0.26 -10.72
N TRP A 58 -11.44 -0.03 -9.60
CA TRP A 58 -12.02 -0.01 -8.27
C TRP A 58 -11.96 1.40 -7.71
N GLU A 59 -12.81 1.71 -6.75
CA GLU A 59 -12.79 2.98 -6.01
C GLU A 59 -12.65 2.72 -4.51
N GLY A 60 -12.28 3.75 -3.75
CA GLY A 60 -12.24 3.70 -2.30
C GLY A 60 -11.36 2.59 -1.73
N ALA A 61 -11.88 1.90 -0.73
CA ALA A 61 -11.19 0.83 -0.02
C ALA A 61 -10.80 -0.35 -0.94
N GLU A 62 -11.65 -0.69 -1.90
CA GLU A 62 -11.38 -1.77 -2.85
C GLU A 62 -10.17 -1.47 -3.73
N MET A 63 -9.99 -0.21 -4.19
CA MET A 63 -8.79 0.17 -4.92
C MET A 63 -7.53 0.07 -4.05
N LEU A 64 -7.60 0.50 -2.80
CA LEU A 64 -6.46 0.39 -1.89
C LEU A 64 -6.07 -1.08 -1.67
N ALA A 65 -7.04 -1.96 -1.48
CA ALA A 65 -6.80 -3.40 -1.35
C ALA A 65 -6.23 -4.01 -2.64
N GLU A 66 -6.73 -3.60 -3.82
CA GLU A 66 -6.23 -4.04 -5.13
C GLU A 66 -4.76 -3.70 -5.35
N LEU A 67 -4.33 -2.52 -4.91
CA LEU A 67 -2.95 -2.08 -5.03
C LEU A 67 -2.04 -2.68 -3.95
N ALA A 68 -2.54 -2.85 -2.74
CA ALA A 68 -1.73 -3.33 -1.62
C ALA A 68 -1.49 -4.85 -1.66
N ALA A 69 -2.47 -5.65 -2.08
CA ALA A 69 -2.34 -7.10 -2.06
C ALA A 69 -1.18 -7.64 -2.92
N PRO A 70 -0.96 -7.21 -4.17
CA PRO A 70 0.20 -7.64 -4.95
C PRO A 70 1.53 -7.19 -4.34
N ALA A 71 1.61 -5.96 -3.80
CA ALA A 71 2.81 -5.46 -3.16
C ALA A 71 3.16 -6.26 -1.89
N ILE A 72 2.17 -6.58 -1.05
CA ILE A 72 2.34 -7.45 0.12
C ILE A 72 2.79 -8.85 -0.32
N SER A 73 2.14 -9.43 -1.34
CA SER A 73 2.49 -10.75 -1.86
C SER A 73 3.92 -10.80 -2.41
N GLU A 74 4.38 -9.74 -3.07
CA GLU A 74 5.76 -9.61 -3.56
C GLU A 74 6.76 -9.62 -2.40
N CYS A 75 6.51 -8.83 -1.34
CA CYS A 75 7.32 -8.82 -0.13
C CYS A 75 7.38 -10.20 0.53
N LEU A 76 6.24 -10.84 0.74
CA LEU A 76 6.15 -12.12 1.44
C LEU A 76 6.82 -13.26 0.68
N LYS A 77 6.79 -13.25 -0.66
CA LYS A 77 7.51 -14.24 -1.48
C LYS A 77 9.03 -14.16 -1.33
N THR A 78 9.56 -13.01 -0.99
CA THR A 78 11.00 -12.80 -0.81
C THR A 78 11.49 -13.27 0.56
N ILE A 79 10.58 -13.37 1.57
CA ILE A 79 10.88 -13.79 2.92
C ILE A 79 10.71 -15.31 3.00
N SER A 80 11.81 -16.07 2.91
CA SER A 80 11.77 -17.54 2.94
C SER A 80 11.82 -18.14 4.34
N THR A 81 12.24 -17.36 5.34
CA THR A 81 12.56 -17.87 6.70
C THR A 81 11.37 -17.81 7.67
N ILE A 82 10.37 -16.98 7.39
CA ILE A 82 9.21 -16.80 8.25
C ILE A 82 7.96 -17.12 7.45
N PRO A 83 7.06 -17.98 7.95
CA PRO A 83 5.78 -18.23 7.30
C PRO A 83 5.00 -16.93 7.14
N PRO A 84 4.41 -16.64 5.96
CA PRO A 84 3.70 -15.39 5.69
C PRO A 84 2.61 -15.05 6.71
N GLN A 85 1.92 -16.07 7.23
CA GLN A 85 0.88 -15.95 8.26
C GLN A 85 1.41 -15.48 9.63
N ASN A 86 2.72 -15.41 9.81
CA ASN A 86 3.35 -14.96 11.06
C ASN A 86 4.01 -13.58 10.93
N VAL A 87 3.85 -12.92 9.78
CA VAL A 87 4.40 -11.58 9.52
C VAL A 87 3.31 -10.52 9.73
N PRO A 88 3.28 -9.80 10.87
CA PRO A 88 2.31 -8.73 11.09
C PRO A 88 2.40 -7.64 10.01
N ILE A 89 1.28 -7.11 9.61
CA ILE A 89 1.17 -6.09 8.57
C ILE A 89 0.65 -4.78 9.18
N PHE A 90 1.40 -3.70 9.01
CA PHE A 90 0.96 -2.35 9.35
C PHE A 90 0.45 -1.64 8.10
N LEU A 91 -0.87 -1.42 8.05
CA LEU A 91 -1.53 -0.70 6.97
C LEU A 91 -1.56 0.79 7.29
N LEU A 92 -0.84 1.57 6.50
CA LEU A 92 -0.78 3.03 6.67
C LEU A 92 -1.85 3.67 5.80
N LEU A 93 -2.89 4.22 6.44
CA LEU A 93 -4.04 4.80 5.77
C LEU A 93 -4.10 6.32 5.95
N SER A 94 -4.98 6.95 5.18
CA SER A 94 -5.23 8.39 5.27
C SER A 94 -5.75 8.79 6.66
N HIS A 95 -5.45 10.01 7.08
CA HIS A 95 -5.95 10.54 8.34
C HIS A 95 -7.49 10.61 8.35
N PRO A 96 -8.16 10.33 9.49
CA PRO A 96 -9.63 10.34 9.58
C PRO A 96 -10.29 11.65 9.17
N THR A 97 -9.60 12.79 9.36
CA THR A 97 -10.11 14.12 8.99
C THR A 97 -9.91 14.47 7.52
N ARG A 98 -9.37 13.55 6.70
CA ARG A 98 -9.24 13.82 5.26
C ARG A 98 -10.63 14.02 4.63
N PRO A 99 -10.86 15.08 3.84
CA PRO A 99 -12.12 15.27 3.13
C PRO A 99 -12.46 14.05 2.27
N HIS A 100 -13.74 13.71 2.24
CA HIS A 100 -14.29 12.57 1.47
C HIS A 100 -13.69 11.19 1.81
N ARG A 101 -13.10 11.04 3.00
CA ARG A 101 -12.67 9.74 3.47
C ARG A 101 -13.86 8.87 3.86
N GLU A 102 -13.86 7.63 3.43
CA GLU A 102 -14.86 6.63 3.83
C GLU A 102 -14.81 6.38 5.36
N GLN A 103 -15.97 6.22 5.99
CA GLN A 103 -16.06 6.09 7.45
C GLN A 103 -15.46 4.77 7.95
N ASN A 104 -15.68 3.66 7.21
CA ASN A 104 -15.23 2.31 7.58
C ASN A 104 -14.01 1.87 6.79
N LEU A 105 -13.17 2.81 6.34
CA LEU A 105 -12.05 2.56 5.45
C LEU A 105 -11.11 1.45 5.97
N GLU A 106 -10.81 1.43 7.27
CA GLU A 106 -9.93 0.43 7.87
C GLU A 106 -10.49 -0.98 7.73
N GLU A 107 -11.76 -1.17 8.07
CA GLU A 107 -12.42 -2.48 8.03
C GLU A 107 -12.56 -2.97 6.60
N GLU A 108 -12.98 -2.10 5.70
CA GLU A 108 -13.18 -2.43 4.28
C GLU A 108 -11.86 -2.77 3.59
N VAL A 109 -10.78 -2.02 3.85
CA VAL A 109 -9.44 -2.33 3.30
C VAL A 109 -8.93 -3.67 3.85
N VAL A 110 -9.11 -3.95 5.14
CA VAL A 110 -8.70 -5.24 5.73
C VAL A 110 -9.48 -6.38 5.09
N GLN A 111 -10.81 -6.28 4.96
CA GLN A 111 -11.64 -7.30 4.32
C GLN A 111 -11.24 -7.51 2.86
N GLY A 112 -11.05 -6.44 2.11
CA GLY A 112 -10.61 -6.48 0.72
C GLY A 112 -9.24 -7.14 0.55
N LEU A 113 -8.31 -6.89 1.46
CA LEU A 113 -6.98 -7.52 1.50
C LEU A 113 -7.07 -9.01 1.84
N GLU A 114 -7.80 -9.40 2.89
CA GLU A 114 -7.97 -10.79 3.29
C GLU A 114 -8.58 -11.62 2.17
N HIS A 115 -9.58 -11.07 1.47
CA HIS A 115 -10.19 -11.71 0.29
C HIS A 115 -9.17 -11.93 -0.83
N ARG A 116 -8.32 -10.94 -1.16
CA ARG A 116 -7.32 -11.02 -2.23
C ARG A 116 -6.13 -11.90 -1.87
N LEU A 117 -5.68 -11.82 -0.63
CA LEU A 117 -4.58 -12.66 -0.13
C LEU A 117 -5.04 -14.09 0.18
N LYS A 118 -6.35 -14.36 0.18
CA LYS A 118 -6.97 -15.65 0.56
C LYS A 118 -6.51 -16.12 1.94
N SER A 119 -6.27 -15.18 2.83
CA SER A 119 -5.77 -15.44 4.19
C SER A 119 -6.16 -14.29 5.09
N ARG A 120 -6.47 -14.58 6.35
CA ARG A 120 -6.62 -13.55 7.36
C ARG A 120 -5.29 -12.87 7.65
N LEU A 121 -5.34 -11.59 7.99
CA LEU A 121 -4.16 -10.87 8.42
C LEU A 121 -3.64 -11.47 9.72
N PRO A 122 -2.30 -11.63 9.86
CA PRO A 122 -1.67 -12.18 11.07
C PRO A 122 -2.02 -11.40 12.33
N SER A 123 -2.03 -12.08 13.47
CA SER A 123 -2.17 -11.42 14.77
C SER A 123 -1.06 -10.38 14.97
N GLY A 124 -1.43 -9.21 15.49
CA GLY A 124 -0.51 -8.06 15.60
C GLY A 124 -0.50 -7.13 14.39
N SER A 125 -1.23 -7.45 13.31
CA SER A 125 -1.46 -6.52 12.21
C SER A 125 -2.35 -5.36 12.67
N GLN A 126 -2.09 -4.15 12.17
CA GLN A 126 -2.79 -2.93 12.59
C GLN A 126 -3.01 -1.97 11.43
N CYS A 127 -4.11 -1.24 11.46
CA CYS A 127 -4.33 -0.05 10.64
C CYS A 127 -3.84 1.19 11.38
N ILE A 128 -3.04 2.02 10.73
CA ILE A 128 -2.45 3.25 11.27
C ILE A 128 -2.93 4.42 10.41
N SER A 129 -4.02 5.06 10.81
CA SER A 129 -4.66 6.15 10.06
C SER A 129 -4.10 7.52 10.45
N ARG A 130 -2.79 7.72 10.24
CA ARG A 130 -2.07 8.96 10.55
C ARG A 130 -1.51 9.67 9.31
N GLY A 131 -1.97 9.30 8.12
CA GLY A 131 -1.48 9.88 6.89
C GLY A 131 0.05 9.81 6.75
N ARG A 132 0.70 10.91 6.41
CA ARG A 132 2.15 10.96 6.16
C ARG A 132 3.02 10.59 7.37
N THR A 133 2.54 10.81 8.59
CA THR A 133 3.30 10.50 9.82
C THR A 133 3.15 9.04 10.25
N GLY A 134 2.27 8.28 9.60
CA GLY A 134 2.00 6.88 9.92
C GLY A 134 3.25 6.01 9.87
N ILE A 135 4.19 6.28 8.96
CA ILE A 135 5.43 5.50 8.82
C ILE A 135 6.28 5.53 10.09
N MET A 136 6.42 6.68 10.73
CA MET A 136 7.19 6.79 11.97
C MET A 136 6.55 6.00 13.10
N HIS A 137 5.22 6.00 13.14
CA HIS A 137 4.48 5.23 14.12
C HIS A 137 4.61 3.73 13.88
N ALA A 138 4.50 3.27 12.63
CA ALA A 138 4.72 1.87 12.25
C ALA A 138 6.12 1.37 12.61
N LEU A 139 7.16 2.17 12.32
CA LEU A 139 8.54 1.82 12.68
C LEU A 139 8.73 1.72 14.19
N SER A 140 8.14 2.62 14.98
CA SER A 140 8.18 2.55 16.44
C SER A 140 7.49 1.28 16.95
N GLN A 141 6.31 0.94 16.43
CA GLN A 141 5.60 -0.29 16.79
C GLN A 141 6.39 -1.54 16.38
N ALA A 142 6.96 -1.56 15.19
CA ALA A 142 7.82 -2.66 14.76
C ALA A 142 9.02 -2.86 15.70
N THR A 143 9.66 -1.77 16.13
CA THR A 143 10.78 -1.84 17.09
C THR A 143 10.36 -2.48 18.40
N LEU A 144 9.18 -2.10 18.94
CA LEU A 144 8.65 -2.69 20.17
C LEU A 144 8.34 -4.19 20.02
N LEU A 145 7.79 -4.60 18.88
CA LEU A 145 7.52 -6.03 18.61
C LEU A 145 8.80 -6.87 18.58
N PHE A 146 9.91 -6.31 18.07
CA PHE A 146 11.20 -7.02 18.05
C PHE A 146 11.91 -7.03 19.40
N GLN A 147 11.61 -6.08 20.29
CA GLN A 147 12.20 -6.03 21.64
C GLN A 147 11.52 -7.01 22.60
N ASN A 148 10.27 -7.35 22.35
CA ASN A 148 9.45 -8.21 23.22
C ASN A 148 9.45 -9.70 22.80
N ARG A 149 10.31 -10.07 21.84
CA ARG A 149 10.58 -11.46 21.42
C ARG A 149 11.95 -11.91 21.87
#